data_bb773ca44d4d8f8e530a73b025aa42e4
#
_entry.id   bb773ca44d4d8f8e530a73b025aa42e4
#
_cell.length_a   1.000
_cell.length_b   1.000
_cell.length_c   1.000
_cell.angle_alpha   90.00
_cell.angle_beta   90.00
_cell.angle_gamma   90.00
#
_symmetry.space_group_name_H-M   'P 1'
#
loop_
_entity.id
_entity.type
_entity.pdbx_description
1 polymer ?
#
loop_
_entity_poly.entity_id
_entity_poly.type
_entity_poly.pdbx_seq_one_letter_code
_entity_poly.pdbx_strand_id
1 'polypeptide(L)'
;MEESKLVDNMIKWAESKVESKEYAGWCLSFVEDALGRSNEIEIVGGESAKESADLFSADMHDGVPERGALVFYDCYEPNLDGLFNVGHCGIYIGEGDVIHAWDQVRIDEYMSIEAMKTPHGFNPRYIGWVPFSRVLAKNP
;
A
#
# COMPACT_ATOMS: atom_id res chain seq x y z
N MET A 1 18.15 -6.32 12.93
CA MET A 1 17.46 -7.40 12.21
C MET A 1 17.61 -7.19 10.72
N GLU A 2 17.84 -8.23 9.96
CA GLU A 2 18.02 -8.13 8.51
C GLU A 2 16.74 -7.67 7.83
N GLU A 3 16.91 -6.84 6.82
CA GLU A 3 15.78 -6.29 6.03
C GLU A 3 14.92 -7.41 5.43
N SER A 4 15.55 -8.46 4.89
CA SER A 4 14.80 -9.58 4.30
C SER A 4 13.86 -10.24 5.30
N LYS A 5 14.25 -10.33 6.56
CA LYS A 5 13.42 -10.91 7.60
C LYS A 5 12.25 -9.99 7.94
N LEU A 6 12.48 -8.69 7.97
CA LEU A 6 11.41 -7.71 8.20
C LEU A 6 10.37 -7.77 7.07
N VAL A 7 10.83 -7.91 5.82
CA VAL A 7 9.96 -8.06 4.66
C VAL A 7 9.15 -9.36 4.77
N ASP A 8 9.81 -10.47 5.10
CA ASP A 8 9.12 -11.75 5.25
C ASP A 8 8.05 -11.69 6.34
N ASN A 9 8.35 -11.06 7.46
CA ASN A 9 7.40 -10.88 8.56
C ASN A 9 6.19 -10.05 8.11
N MET A 10 6.45 -8.96 7.40
CA MET A 10 5.40 -8.08 6.89
C MET A 10 4.46 -8.82 5.95
N ILE A 11 5.03 -9.53 4.96
CA ILE A 11 4.24 -10.25 3.96
C ILE A 11 3.44 -11.38 4.60
N LYS A 12 4.06 -12.12 5.51
CA LYS A 12 3.40 -13.22 6.21
C LYS A 12 2.21 -12.74 7.03
N TRP A 13 2.39 -11.63 7.74
CA TRP A 13 1.30 -11.01 8.49
C TRP A 13 0.17 -10.59 7.56
N ALA A 14 0.52 -9.92 6.46
CA ALA A 14 -0.47 -9.46 5.48
C ALA A 14 -1.24 -10.64 4.88
N GLU A 15 -0.54 -11.70 4.51
CA GLU A 15 -1.18 -12.90 3.95
C GLU A 15 -2.16 -13.55 4.93
N SER A 16 -1.86 -13.46 6.24
CA SER A 16 -2.76 -13.99 7.27
C SER A 16 -4.09 -13.25 7.35
N LYS A 17 -4.18 -12.07 6.75
CA LYS A 17 -5.38 -11.22 6.76
C LYS A 17 -6.20 -11.30 5.48
N VAL A 18 -5.78 -12.08 4.48
CA VAL A 18 -6.54 -12.22 3.22
C VAL A 18 -7.98 -12.63 3.54
N GLU A 19 -8.92 -11.97 2.87
CA GLU A 19 -10.36 -12.08 3.05
C GLU A 19 -10.91 -11.36 4.29
N SER A 20 -10.05 -10.74 5.11
CA SER A 20 -10.51 -9.93 6.24
C SER A 20 -11.17 -8.65 5.73
N LYS A 21 -12.30 -8.29 6.30
CA LYS A 21 -13.01 -7.05 5.98
C LYS A 21 -12.74 -5.94 6.99
N GLU A 22 -11.90 -6.21 8.00
CA GLU A 22 -11.56 -5.22 9.03
C GLU A 22 -10.93 -3.98 8.45
N TYR A 23 -10.17 -4.14 7.36
CA TYR A 23 -9.44 -3.05 6.73
C TYR A 23 -10.14 -2.50 5.48
N ALA A 24 -11.39 -2.85 5.23
CA ALA A 24 -12.13 -2.32 4.07
C ALA A 24 -12.12 -0.79 4.11
N GLY A 25 -11.58 -0.17 3.05
CA GLY A 25 -11.44 1.29 2.99
C GLY A 25 -10.26 1.86 3.77
N TRP A 26 -9.42 1.03 4.39
CA TRP A 26 -8.29 1.45 5.22
C TRP A 26 -6.97 0.90 4.69
N CYS A 27 -6.67 1.16 3.42
CA CYS A 27 -5.50 0.59 2.75
C CYS A 27 -4.17 0.98 3.42
N LEU A 28 -4.03 2.22 3.85
CA LEU A 28 -2.81 2.66 4.50
C LEU A 28 -2.65 2.03 5.89
N SER A 29 -3.73 1.97 6.66
CA SER A 29 -3.71 1.33 7.98
C SER A 29 -3.31 -0.13 7.87
N PHE A 30 -3.79 -0.83 6.83
CA PHE A 30 -3.42 -2.20 6.57
C PHE A 30 -1.92 -2.34 6.33
N VAL A 31 -1.37 -1.50 5.46
CA VAL A 31 0.07 -1.52 5.13
C VAL A 31 0.90 -1.20 6.37
N GLU A 32 0.52 -0.18 7.11
CA GLU A 32 1.24 0.22 8.33
C GLU A 32 1.20 -0.86 9.39
N ASP A 33 0.05 -1.49 9.58
CA ASP A 33 -0.08 -2.60 10.54
C ASP A 33 0.74 -3.81 10.09
N ALA A 34 0.73 -4.11 8.80
CA ALA A 34 1.52 -5.24 8.27
C ALA A 34 3.01 -5.05 8.55
N LEU A 35 3.53 -3.85 8.31
CA LEU A 35 4.93 -3.55 8.56
C LEU A 35 5.21 -3.44 10.05
N GLY A 36 4.39 -2.67 10.75
CA GLY A 36 4.65 -2.30 12.15
C GLY A 36 4.38 -3.40 13.14
N ARG A 37 3.21 -4.02 13.09
CA ARG A 37 2.82 -5.05 14.07
C ARG A 37 3.66 -6.30 13.94
N SER A 38 3.96 -6.72 12.71
CA SER A 38 4.74 -7.93 12.49
C SER A 38 6.20 -7.79 12.93
N ASN A 39 6.69 -6.56 12.99
CA ASN A 39 8.10 -6.27 13.26
C ASN A 39 8.30 -5.46 14.56
N GLU A 40 7.23 -5.16 15.28
CA GLU A 40 7.27 -4.37 16.50
C GLU A 40 7.92 -3.00 16.28
N ILE A 41 7.54 -2.33 15.17
CA ILE A 41 8.03 -1.02 14.77
C ILE A 41 6.86 -0.04 14.74
N GLU A 42 7.07 1.18 15.19
CA GLU A 42 6.09 2.24 15.04
C GLU A 42 6.26 2.91 13.68
N ILE A 43 5.18 3.00 12.93
CA ILE A 43 5.19 3.54 11.56
C ILE A 43 4.38 4.83 11.51
N VAL A 44 4.98 5.86 10.91
CA VAL A 44 4.31 7.13 10.66
C VAL A 44 4.41 7.43 9.16
N GLY A 45 3.29 7.34 8.46
CA GLY A 45 3.25 7.48 7.00
C GLY A 45 2.15 8.40 6.48
N GLY A 46 1.64 9.32 7.31
CA GLY A 46 0.56 10.21 6.91
C GLY A 46 -0.81 9.65 7.24
N GLU A 47 -1.85 10.36 6.86
CA GLU A 47 -3.24 9.99 7.17
C GLU A 47 -3.96 9.33 6.00
N SER A 48 -3.38 9.37 4.80
CA SER A 48 -3.93 8.74 3.62
C SER A 48 -2.81 8.19 2.75
N ALA A 49 -3.16 7.29 1.83
CA ALA A 49 -2.18 6.76 0.88
C ALA A 49 -1.56 7.87 0.05
N LYS A 50 -2.34 8.89 -0.32
CA LYS A 50 -1.82 10.04 -1.07
C LYS A 50 -0.78 10.82 -0.27
N GLU A 51 -1.05 11.09 1.01
CA GLU A 51 -0.07 11.76 1.88
C GLU A 51 1.19 10.93 2.02
N SER A 52 1.04 9.61 2.18
CA SER A 52 2.18 8.70 2.28
C SER A 52 3.00 8.72 0.99
N ALA A 53 2.34 8.68 -0.18
CA ALA A 53 3.02 8.76 -1.47
C ALA A 53 3.82 10.07 -1.61
N ASP A 54 3.25 11.17 -1.13
CA ASP A 54 3.92 12.47 -1.16
C ASP A 54 5.15 12.48 -0.25
N LEU A 55 5.06 11.86 0.93
CA LEU A 55 6.20 11.75 1.84
C LEU A 55 7.37 10.98 1.21
N PHE A 56 7.08 9.99 0.39
CA PHE A 56 8.08 9.16 -0.25
C PHE A 56 8.36 9.55 -1.70
N SER A 57 7.89 10.72 -2.15
CA SER A 57 7.99 11.13 -3.56
C SER A 57 9.43 11.10 -4.09
N ALA A 58 10.42 11.46 -3.26
CA ALA A 58 11.82 11.45 -3.66
C ALA A 58 12.38 10.03 -3.86
N ASP A 59 11.72 9.03 -3.29
CA ASP A 59 12.15 7.63 -3.35
C ASP A 59 11.23 6.79 -4.24
N MET A 60 10.32 7.43 -4.97
CA MET A 60 9.36 6.75 -5.83
C MET A 60 10.02 6.29 -7.13
N HIS A 61 9.83 5.03 -7.47
CA HIS A 61 10.29 4.44 -8.72
C HIS A 61 9.09 4.06 -9.58
N ASP A 62 9.25 4.09 -10.89
CA ASP A 62 8.23 3.56 -11.79
C ASP A 62 8.57 2.12 -12.20
N GLY A 63 7.71 1.50 -13.00
CA GLY A 63 7.95 0.15 -13.53
C GLY A 63 7.56 -0.95 -12.54
N VAL A 64 8.20 -2.10 -12.70
CA VAL A 64 7.90 -3.30 -11.92
C VAL A 64 8.51 -3.17 -10.52
N PRO A 65 7.69 -3.32 -9.46
CA PRO A 65 8.22 -3.23 -8.09
C PRO A 65 9.16 -4.38 -7.72
N GLU A 66 9.86 -4.22 -6.60
CA GLU A 66 10.59 -5.33 -5.98
C GLU A 66 9.82 -5.85 -4.78
N ARG A 67 10.05 -7.10 -4.42
CA ARG A 67 9.36 -7.74 -3.28
C ARG A 67 9.60 -6.95 -1.99
N GLY A 68 8.53 -6.67 -1.26
CA GLY A 68 8.58 -5.88 -0.03
C GLY A 68 8.36 -4.40 -0.25
N ALA A 69 8.34 -3.94 -1.50
CA ALA A 69 8.08 -2.54 -1.80
C ALA A 69 6.64 -2.17 -1.44
N LEU A 70 6.44 -0.91 -1.10
CA LEU A 70 5.09 -0.35 -1.03
C LEU A 70 4.75 0.18 -2.41
N VAL A 71 3.55 -0.13 -2.89
CA VAL A 71 3.07 0.34 -4.19
C VAL A 71 1.97 1.37 -3.96
N PHE A 72 1.96 2.39 -4.82
CA PHE A 72 1.05 3.51 -4.66
C PHE A 72 0.27 3.78 -5.94
N TYR A 73 -0.96 4.24 -5.75
CA TYR A 73 -1.89 4.56 -6.83
C TYR A 73 -2.56 5.88 -6.50
N ASP A 74 -2.81 6.70 -7.52
CA ASP A 74 -3.77 7.79 -7.39
C ASP A 74 -5.15 7.17 -7.34
N CYS A 75 -6.01 7.70 -6.50
CA CYS A 75 -7.39 7.22 -6.40
C CYS A 75 -8.26 8.38 -5.94
N TYR A 76 -9.19 8.80 -6.78
CA TYR A 76 -9.99 9.99 -6.50
C TYR A 76 -11.33 9.61 -5.88
N GLU A 77 -11.75 10.42 -4.93
CA GLU A 77 -13.05 10.28 -4.27
C GLU A 77 -13.75 11.64 -4.23
N PRO A 78 -15.09 11.67 -4.38
CA PRO A 78 -15.81 12.93 -4.27
C PRO A 78 -15.94 13.37 -2.80
N ASN A 79 -15.92 14.67 -2.60
CA ASN A 79 -16.24 15.28 -1.31
C ASN A 79 -17.06 16.54 -1.55
N LEU A 80 -17.33 17.31 -0.49
CA LEU A 80 -18.15 18.53 -0.60
C LEU A 80 -17.52 19.58 -1.52
N ASP A 81 -16.22 19.57 -1.68
CA ASP A 81 -15.49 20.55 -2.47
C ASP A 81 -15.15 20.04 -3.89
N GLY A 82 -15.60 18.84 -4.27
CA GLY A 82 -15.33 18.24 -5.56
C GLY A 82 -14.61 16.91 -5.42
N LEU A 83 -13.66 16.65 -6.32
CA LEU A 83 -12.85 15.42 -6.29
C LEU A 83 -11.52 15.70 -5.60
N PHE A 84 -11.08 14.77 -4.77
CA PHE A 84 -9.72 14.84 -4.24
C PHE A 84 -9.07 13.46 -4.26
N ASN A 85 -7.74 13.45 -4.34
CA ASN A 85 -6.96 12.23 -4.41
C ASN A 85 -6.68 11.70 -3.01
N VAL A 86 -7.33 10.59 -2.64
CA VAL A 86 -7.07 9.91 -1.36
C VAL A 86 -5.96 8.89 -1.52
N GLY A 87 -5.68 8.50 -2.76
CA GLY A 87 -4.68 7.49 -3.06
C GLY A 87 -5.10 6.08 -2.70
N HIS A 88 -4.26 5.14 -3.09
CA HIS A 88 -4.40 3.73 -2.71
C HIS A 88 -3.00 3.14 -2.61
N CYS A 89 -2.82 2.16 -1.77
CA CYS A 89 -1.52 1.53 -1.58
C CYS A 89 -1.65 0.06 -1.24
N GLY A 90 -0.54 -0.65 -1.39
CA GLY A 90 -0.46 -2.06 -1.06
C GLY A 90 1.00 -2.49 -0.92
N ILE A 91 1.20 -3.77 -0.71
CA ILE A 91 2.51 -4.38 -0.52
C ILE A 91 2.78 -5.32 -1.69
N TYR A 92 3.89 -5.11 -2.39
CA TYR A 92 4.28 -5.99 -3.48
C TYR A 92 4.91 -7.26 -2.90
N ILE A 93 4.31 -8.41 -3.20
CA ILE A 93 4.76 -9.69 -2.64
C ILE A 93 5.59 -10.53 -3.61
N GLY A 94 5.82 -10.00 -4.81
CA GLY A 94 6.59 -10.68 -5.85
C GLY A 94 5.70 -11.22 -6.97
N GLU A 95 6.32 -11.57 -8.07
CA GLU A 95 5.67 -12.20 -9.24
C GLU A 95 4.46 -11.45 -9.80
N GLY A 96 4.50 -10.13 -9.70
CA GLY A 96 3.44 -9.28 -10.22
C GLY A 96 2.32 -8.99 -9.24
N ASP A 97 2.33 -9.59 -8.05
CA ASP A 97 1.19 -9.54 -7.13
C ASP A 97 1.34 -8.52 -6.01
N VAL A 98 0.22 -7.87 -5.69
CA VAL A 98 0.10 -6.92 -4.59
C VAL A 98 -0.96 -7.41 -3.63
N ILE A 99 -0.65 -7.36 -2.33
CA ILE A 99 -1.64 -7.58 -1.29
C ILE A 99 -2.08 -6.22 -0.76
N HIS A 100 -3.38 -5.97 -0.75
CA HIS A 100 -3.92 -4.67 -0.38
C HIS A 100 -5.32 -4.81 0.22
N ALA A 101 -5.76 -3.75 0.90
CA ALA A 101 -7.11 -3.69 1.46
C ALA A 101 -7.99 -2.84 0.54
N TRP A 102 -9.01 -3.43 -0.03
CA TRP A 102 -10.01 -2.78 -0.88
C TRP A 102 -11.37 -2.97 -0.23
N ASP A 103 -12.21 -3.85 -0.75
CA ASP A 103 -13.44 -4.28 -0.09
C ASP A 103 -13.13 -5.28 1.03
N GLN A 104 -12.00 -5.94 0.92
CA GLN A 104 -11.40 -6.84 1.88
C GLN A 104 -9.92 -6.89 1.57
N VAL A 105 -9.13 -7.53 2.40
CA VAL A 105 -7.73 -7.77 2.08
C VAL A 105 -7.68 -8.82 0.99
N ARG A 106 -7.00 -8.52 -0.10
CA ARG A 106 -6.98 -9.36 -1.30
C ARG A 106 -5.64 -9.25 -2.03
N ILE A 107 -5.41 -10.21 -2.91
CA ILE A 107 -4.22 -10.23 -3.76
C ILE A 107 -4.66 -10.02 -5.19
N ASP A 108 -4.06 -9.03 -5.86
CA ASP A 108 -4.33 -8.72 -7.27
C ASP A 108 -3.01 -8.40 -7.95
N GLU A 109 -2.93 -8.62 -9.27
CA GLU A 109 -1.76 -8.23 -10.04
C GLU A 109 -1.67 -6.69 -10.02
N TYR A 110 -0.45 -6.13 -9.89
CA TYR A 110 -0.28 -4.70 -9.58
C TYR A 110 -0.91 -3.76 -10.62
N MET A 111 -0.91 -4.13 -11.89
CA MET A 111 -1.54 -3.29 -12.91
C MET A 111 -3.04 -3.58 -13.06
N SER A 112 -3.50 -4.75 -12.67
CA SER A 112 -4.93 -5.08 -12.74
C SER A 112 -5.75 -4.26 -11.75
N ILE A 113 -5.11 -3.70 -10.73
CA ILE A 113 -5.78 -2.81 -9.78
C ILE A 113 -6.35 -1.59 -10.50
N GLU A 114 -5.74 -1.15 -11.61
CA GLU A 114 -6.26 -0.05 -12.41
C GLU A 114 -7.63 -0.34 -13.04
N ALA A 115 -8.03 -1.60 -13.13
CA ALA A 115 -9.33 -1.98 -13.67
C ALA A 115 -10.42 -2.03 -12.57
N MET A 116 -10.04 -1.92 -11.31
CA MET A 116 -10.99 -1.92 -10.20
C MET A 116 -11.70 -0.57 -10.14
N LYS A 117 -12.85 -0.52 -9.49
CA LYS A 117 -13.62 0.72 -9.36
C LYS A 117 -14.02 0.95 -7.92
N THR A 118 -13.92 2.21 -7.48
CA THR A 118 -14.47 2.65 -6.20
C THR A 118 -16.00 2.61 -6.28
N PRO A 119 -16.71 2.69 -5.13
CA PRO A 119 -18.17 2.77 -5.14
C PRO A 119 -18.72 3.91 -6.01
N HIS A 120 -17.94 4.97 -6.21
CA HIS A 120 -18.32 6.11 -7.05
C HIS A 120 -17.85 5.98 -8.50
N GLY A 121 -17.26 4.85 -8.87
CA GLY A 121 -16.92 4.54 -10.26
C GLY A 121 -15.55 5.01 -10.74
N PHE A 122 -14.65 5.38 -9.83
CA PHE A 122 -13.30 5.83 -10.18
C PHE A 122 -12.31 4.67 -10.14
N ASN A 123 -11.35 4.68 -11.06
CA ASN A 123 -10.31 3.65 -11.12
C ASN A 123 -9.02 4.15 -10.46
N PRO A 124 -8.32 3.29 -9.71
CA PRO A 124 -6.97 3.63 -9.26
C PRO A 124 -6.03 3.76 -10.45
N ARG A 125 -4.96 4.53 -10.27
CA ARG A 125 -3.95 4.72 -11.31
C ARG A 125 -2.57 4.54 -10.70
N TYR A 126 -1.84 3.55 -11.20
CA TYR A 126 -0.50 3.23 -10.68
C TYR A 126 0.44 4.42 -10.86
N ILE A 127 1.12 4.84 -9.78
CA ILE A 127 2.07 5.94 -9.83
C ILE A 127 3.51 5.49 -9.51
N GLY A 128 3.68 4.34 -8.88
CA GLY A 128 5.02 3.85 -8.61
C GLY A 128 5.14 3.06 -7.32
N TRP A 129 6.39 2.78 -6.95
CA TRP A 129 6.70 1.99 -5.78
C TRP A 129 7.88 2.57 -5.02
N VAL A 130 7.94 2.27 -3.72
CA VAL A 130 9.01 2.73 -2.82
C VAL A 130 9.68 1.50 -2.22
N PRO A 131 11.02 1.37 -2.34
CA PRO A 131 11.72 0.23 -1.76
C PRO A 131 11.51 0.15 -0.25
N PHE A 132 11.43 -1.06 0.27
CA PHE A 132 11.25 -1.29 1.71
C PHE A 132 12.33 -0.55 2.53
N SER A 133 13.57 -0.54 2.05
CA SER A 133 14.68 0.13 2.74
C SER A 133 14.43 1.63 2.94
N ARG A 134 13.73 2.25 1.99
CA ARG A 134 13.44 3.69 2.06
C ARG A 134 12.26 3.97 2.99
N VAL A 135 11.28 3.08 3.02
CA VAL A 135 10.17 3.19 3.97
C VAL A 135 10.72 3.05 5.38
N LEU A 136 11.57 2.06 5.60
CA LEU A 136 12.19 1.81 6.91
C LEU A 136 13.07 2.99 7.36
N ALA A 137 13.80 3.61 6.42
CA ALA A 137 14.69 4.72 6.75
C ALA A 137 13.92 5.96 7.24
N LYS A 138 12.69 6.17 6.79
CA LYS A 138 11.85 7.29 7.24
C LYS A 138 11.09 6.98 8.53
N ASN A 139 11.12 5.74 8.97
CA ASN A 139 10.43 5.27 10.16
C ASN A 139 11.43 4.55 11.07
N PRO A 140 12.39 5.30 11.65
CA PRO A 140 13.46 4.70 12.47
C PRO A 140 12.97 4.06 13.76
#